data_731af7eafcdd30cf8c11537de76b8f08
#
_entry.id   731af7eafcdd30cf8c11537de76b8f08
#
_cell.length_a   1.000
_cell.length_b   1.000
_cell.length_c   1.000
_cell.angle_alpha   90.00
_cell.angle_beta   90.00
_cell.angle_gamma   90.00
#
_symmetry.space_group_name_H-M   'P 1'
#
loop_
_entity.id
_entity.type
_entity.pdbx_description
1 polymer ?
#
loop_
_entity_poly.entity_id
_entity_poly.type
_entity_poly.pdbx_seq_one_letter_code
_entity_poly.pdbx_strand_id
1 'polypeptide(L)'
;VIVALIVFAIIFIAITSGAFAFAVIMGLLAVVMFMPTQDGIFYSCILENIKFLFAKKVYTENADKQKERVDALLNLKDIKENGLIEYSGGYFGRVIKVGQKNFGIEDVVQQNIDIDYLANALKMLDGTQCADIIKIDRPVNLDNFAQDLFGRLAEMKESVDGEEVREIKTAILRERIDRIDKMNNIRKQYLSDYYIVVYGKNELDLENTTINVASEINKCGLNTKLLGRKETAIFLKYSFSRNFDEREIKKIEDNRLVAWVKPK
;
A
#
# COMPACT_ATOMS: atom_id res chain seq x y z
N VAL A 1 -16.36 29.87 -11.29
CA VAL A 1 -17.02 31.18 -11.52
C VAL A 1 -17.44 31.33 -12.97
N ILE A 2 -16.56 31.18 -13.98
CA ILE A 2 -16.86 31.37 -15.42
C ILE A 2 -18.00 30.46 -15.90
N VAL A 3 -18.00 29.17 -15.55
CA VAL A 3 -19.05 28.20 -15.94
C VAL A 3 -20.39 28.59 -15.35
N ALA A 4 -20.45 29.06 -14.12
CA ALA A 4 -21.68 29.52 -13.48
C ALA A 4 -22.26 30.77 -14.21
N LEU A 5 -21.40 31.70 -14.61
CA LEU A 5 -21.80 32.89 -15.36
C LEU A 5 -22.39 32.52 -16.73
N ILE A 6 -21.79 31.58 -17.45
CA ILE A 6 -22.28 31.11 -18.74
C ILE A 6 -23.65 30.44 -18.60
N VAL A 7 -23.83 29.57 -17.62
CA VAL A 7 -25.11 28.90 -17.36
C VAL A 7 -26.19 29.91 -16.99
N PHE A 8 -25.86 30.90 -16.16
CA PHE A 8 -26.78 31.99 -15.80
C PHE A 8 -27.20 32.83 -16.99
N ALA A 9 -26.27 33.16 -17.90
CA ALA A 9 -26.55 33.89 -19.13
C ALA A 9 -27.48 33.09 -20.05
N ILE A 10 -27.28 31.80 -20.21
CA ILE A 10 -28.14 30.94 -21.04
C ILE A 10 -29.57 30.88 -20.46
N ILE A 11 -29.73 30.74 -19.16
CA ILE A 11 -31.04 30.73 -18.50
C ILE A 11 -31.72 32.07 -18.69
N PHE A 12 -31.00 33.18 -18.54
CA PHE A 12 -31.54 34.53 -18.73
C PHE A 12 -32.04 34.77 -20.16
N ILE A 13 -31.25 34.34 -21.17
CA ILE A 13 -31.64 34.41 -22.57
C ILE A 13 -32.90 33.55 -22.85
N ALA A 14 -32.96 32.34 -22.26
CA ALA A 14 -34.13 31.48 -22.44
C ALA A 14 -35.41 32.07 -21.82
N ILE A 15 -35.33 32.77 -20.71
CA ILE A 15 -36.45 33.46 -20.08
C ILE A 15 -36.91 34.64 -20.95
N THR A 16 -35.98 35.45 -21.46
CA THR A 16 -36.28 36.62 -22.27
C THR A 16 -36.83 36.25 -23.64
N SER A 17 -36.47 35.07 -24.16
CA SER A 17 -37.00 34.53 -25.43
C SER A 17 -38.36 33.80 -25.31
N GLY A 18 -38.94 33.71 -24.10
CA GLY A 18 -40.21 33.04 -23.85
C GLY A 18 -40.14 31.51 -23.76
N ALA A 19 -38.92 30.91 -23.74
CA ALA A 19 -38.70 29.48 -23.67
C ALA A 19 -38.69 29.00 -22.20
N PHE A 20 -39.75 29.26 -21.46
CA PHE A 20 -39.83 28.97 -20.01
C PHE A 20 -39.52 27.49 -19.63
N ALA A 21 -40.04 26.53 -20.40
CA ALA A 21 -39.80 25.11 -20.16
C ALA A 21 -38.30 24.78 -20.25
N PHE A 22 -37.62 25.36 -21.24
CA PHE A 22 -36.18 25.18 -21.40
C PHE A 22 -35.38 25.84 -20.24
N ALA A 23 -35.80 27.03 -19.81
CA ALA A 23 -35.18 27.70 -18.66
C ALA A 23 -35.29 26.90 -17.36
N VAL A 24 -36.47 26.29 -17.13
CA VAL A 24 -36.67 25.42 -15.95
C VAL A 24 -35.79 24.17 -15.98
N ILE A 25 -35.71 23.49 -17.14
CA ILE A 25 -34.85 22.32 -17.31
C ILE A 25 -33.38 22.70 -17.08
N MET A 26 -32.93 23.80 -17.67
CA MET A 26 -31.54 24.28 -17.49
C MET A 26 -31.25 24.70 -16.06
N GLY A 27 -32.23 25.29 -15.37
CA GLY A 27 -32.12 25.63 -13.94
C GLY A 27 -31.95 24.40 -13.07
N LEU A 28 -32.74 23.34 -13.28
CA LEU A 28 -32.63 22.09 -12.58
C LEU A 28 -31.28 21.40 -12.83
N LEU A 29 -30.85 21.39 -14.10
CA LEU A 29 -29.52 20.87 -14.49
C LEU A 29 -28.38 21.63 -13.77
N ALA A 30 -28.49 22.96 -13.72
CA ALA A 30 -27.51 23.78 -13.00
C ALA A 30 -27.45 23.44 -11.51
N VAL A 31 -28.60 23.26 -10.83
CA VAL A 31 -28.63 22.86 -9.42
C VAL A 31 -27.89 21.54 -9.22
N VAL A 32 -28.15 20.53 -10.06
CA VAL A 32 -27.47 19.23 -9.98
C VAL A 32 -25.98 19.36 -10.22
N MET A 33 -25.57 20.15 -11.23
CA MET A 33 -24.15 20.35 -11.59
C MET A 33 -23.34 21.04 -10.48
N PHE A 34 -23.97 21.93 -9.70
CA PHE A 34 -23.31 22.66 -8.62
C PHE A 34 -23.53 22.02 -7.24
N MET A 35 -24.15 20.84 -7.15
CA MET A 35 -24.28 20.12 -5.90
C MET A 35 -22.91 19.76 -5.34
N PRO A 36 -22.67 20.03 -4.04
CA PRO A 36 -21.46 19.57 -3.37
C PRO A 36 -21.50 18.05 -3.21
N THR A 37 -20.42 17.37 -3.58
CA THR A 37 -20.19 15.94 -3.35
C THR A 37 -19.02 15.77 -2.38
N GLN A 38 -18.77 14.55 -1.91
CA GLN A 38 -17.64 14.25 -1.01
C GLN A 38 -16.28 14.60 -1.65
N ASP A 39 -16.18 14.50 -2.98
CA ASP A 39 -14.96 14.76 -3.75
C ASP A 39 -14.92 16.16 -4.40
N GLY A 40 -15.85 17.05 -4.06
CA GLY A 40 -15.94 18.40 -4.62
C GLY A 40 -17.29 18.72 -5.23
N ILE A 41 -17.31 19.59 -6.25
CA ILE A 41 -18.54 19.97 -6.96
C ILE A 41 -18.79 18.95 -8.08
N PHE A 42 -20.04 18.49 -8.25
CA PHE A 42 -20.40 17.41 -9.18
C PHE A 42 -19.89 17.64 -10.62
N TYR A 43 -19.92 18.87 -11.15
CA TYR A 43 -19.40 19.16 -12.48
C TYR A 43 -17.87 18.94 -12.59
N SER A 44 -17.10 19.16 -11.52
CA SER A 44 -15.65 18.92 -11.54
C SER A 44 -15.35 17.43 -11.60
N CYS A 45 -16.12 16.61 -10.88
CA CYS A 45 -16.01 15.16 -10.95
C CYS A 45 -16.34 14.64 -12.37
N ILE A 46 -17.35 15.21 -13.03
CA ILE A 46 -17.67 14.87 -14.42
C ILE A 46 -16.52 15.25 -15.35
N LEU A 47 -15.96 16.45 -15.23
CA LEU A 47 -14.83 16.91 -16.04
C LEU A 47 -13.58 16.05 -15.86
N GLU A 48 -13.30 15.63 -14.64
CA GLU A 48 -12.18 14.72 -14.35
C GLU A 48 -12.41 13.34 -14.96
N ASN A 49 -13.63 12.80 -14.86
CA ASN A 49 -13.99 11.54 -15.52
C ASN A 49 -13.91 11.64 -17.06
N ILE A 50 -14.36 12.75 -17.64
CA ILE A 50 -14.23 13.01 -19.07
C ILE A 50 -12.76 13.12 -19.48
N LYS A 51 -11.94 13.87 -18.74
CA LYS A 51 -10.49 13.92 -18.95
C LYS A 51 -9.85 12.53 -18.86
N PHE A 52 -10.28 11.73 -17.92
CA PHE A 52 -9.81 10.35 -17.77
C PHE A 52 -10.21 9.45 -18.96
N LEU A 53 -11.43 9.61 -19.48
CA LEU A 53 -11.89 8.87 -20.65
C LEU A 53 -11.14 9.26 -21.94
N PHE A 54 -10.82 10.55 -22.10
CA PHE A 54 -10.08 11.08 -23.25
C PHE A 54 -8.56 11.11 -23.03
N ALA A 55 -8.08 10.89 -21.81
CA ALA A 55 -6.66 10.69 -21.59
C ALA A 55 -6.20 9.48 -22.41
N LYS A 56 -5.31 9.73 -23.37
CA LYS A 56 -4.71 8.66 -24.19
C LYS A 56 -4.14 7.62 -23.26
N LYS A 57 -4.83 6.49 -23.11
CA LYS A 57 -4.32 5.28 -22.47
C LYS A 57 -3.25 4.66 -23.39
N VAL A 58 -2.17 5.40 -23.60
CA VAL A 58 -1.05 4.89 -24.39
C VAL A 58 -0.26 3.98 -23.47
N TYR A 59 -0.54 2.71 -23.53
CA TYR A 59 0.34 1.66 -23.03
C TYR A 59 1.55 1.62 -23.98
N THR A 60 2.55 2.43 -23.72
CA THR A 60 3.78 2.39 -24.49
C THR A 60 4.68 1.34 -23.87
N GLU A 61 5.25 0.47 -24.70
CA GLU A 61 6.31 -0.47 -24.31
C GLU A 61 7.59 0.24 -23.82
N ASN A 62 7.63 1.56 -23.88
CA ASN A 62 8.77 2.37 -23.52
C ASN A 62 8.82 2.53 -21.98
N ALA A 63 9.71 1.76 -21.36
CA ALA A 63 9.89 1.70 -19.90
C ALA A 63 10.13 3.08 -19.27
N ASP A 64 10.82 4.00 -19.98
CA ASP A 64 11.12 5.33 -19.47
C ASP A 64 9.90 6.23 -19.37
N LYS A 65 8.99 6.20 -20.37
CA LYS A 65 7.72 6.95 -20.32
C LYS A 65 6.72 6.39 -19.32
N GLN A 66 6.78 5.10 -19.06
CA GLN A 66 5.96 4.48 -18.02
C GLN A 66 6.49 4.84 -16.63
N LYS A 67 7.80 4.91 -16.45
CA LYS A 67 8.45 5.37 -15.23
C LYS A 67 8.02 6.80 -14.88
N GLU A 68 8.17 7.73 -15.82
CA GLU A 68 7.81 9.13 -15.64
C GLU A 68 6.32 9.29 -15.21
N ARG A 69 5.43 8.44 -15.73
CA ARG A 69 4.00 8.45 -15.34
C ARG A 69 3.75 7.86 -13.97
N VAL A 70 4.42 6.78 -13.60
CA VAL A 70 4.28 6.18 -12.26
C VAL A 70 4.88 7.12 -11.22
N ASP A 71 6.04 7.69 -11.50
CA ASP A 71 6.68 8.67 -10.61
C ASP A 71 5.79 9.92 -10.43
N ALA A 72 5.12 10.39 -11.50
CA ALA A 72 4.17 11.49 -11.43
C ALA A 72 2.89 11.15 -10.64
N LEU A 73 2.36 9.93 -10.77
CA LEU A 73 1.20 9.47 -10.01
C LEU A 73 1.50 9.29 -8.53
N LEU A 74 2.68 8.80 -8.20
CA LEU A 74 3.08 8.55 -6.82
C LEU A 74 3.73 9.77 -6.16
N ASN A 75 3.98 10.84 -6.92
CA ASN A 75 4.80 11.98 -6.50
C ASN A 75 6.16 11.55 -5.90
N LEU A 76 6.62 10.37 -6.28
CA LEU A 76 7.82 9.75 -5.75
C LEU A 76 9.03 10.16 -6.60
N LYS A 77 10.06 10.71 -5.95
CA LYS A 77 11.29 11.14 -6.63
C LYS A 77 12.38 10.09 -6.49
N ASP A 78 12.67 9.64 -5.27
CA ASP A 78 13.71 8.63 -5.00
C ASP A 78 13.48 7.93 -3.65
N ILE A 79 14.19 6.80 -3.47
CA ILE A 79 14.33 6.11 -2.19
C ILE A 79 15.82 6.05 -1.86
N LYS A 80 16.23 6.77 -0.82
CA LYS A 80 17.63 6.81 -0.39
C LYS A 80 18.11 5.47 0.17
N GLU A 81 19.41 5.29 0.30
CA GLU A 81 20.01 4.04 0.82
C GLU A 81 19.54 3.68 2.22
N ASN A 82 19.31 4.69 3.07
CA ASN A 82 18.75 4.48 4.41
C ASN A 82 17.25 4.11 4.40
N GLY A 83 16.57 4.09 3.24
CA GLY A 83 15.15 3.81 3.09
C GLY A 83 14.23 5.02 3.24
N LEU A 84 14.78 6.23 3.29
CA LEU A 84 14.03 7.47 3.26
C LEU A 84 13.41 7.67 1.87
N ILE A 85 12.12 7.96 1.83
CA ILE A 85 11.36 8.25 0.62
C ILE A 85 11.41 9.75 0.36
N GLU A 86 11.86 10.17 -0.81
CA GLU A 86 11.81 11.56 -1.26
C GLU A 86 10.65 11.76 -2.22
N TYR A 87 9.74 12.69 -1.89
CA TYR A 87 8.59 13.05 -2.72
C TYR A 87 8.86 14.31 -3.54
N SER A 88 8.28 14.41 -4.73
CA SER A 88 8.45 15.57 -5.65
C SER A 88 7.99 16.90 -5.05
N GLY A 89 7.14 16.88 -4.02
CA GLY A 89 6.67 18.05 -3.29
C GLY A 89 7.62 18.59 -2.21
N GLY A 90 8.86 18.08 -2.12
CA GLY A 90 9.82 18.48 -1.09
C GLY A 90 9.50 17.92 0.30
N TYR A 91 8.74 16.85 0.36
CA TYR A 91 8.47 16.08 1.56
C TYR A 91 9.29 14.81 1.57
N PHE A 92 9.56 14.31 2.75
CA PHE A 92 10.21 13.04 2.99
C PHE A 92 9.27 12.11 3.75
N GLY A 93 9.42 10.81 3.54
CA GLY A 93 8.70 9.77 4.27
C GLY A 93 9.66 8.73 4.82
N ARG A 94 9.39 8.23 6.01
CA ARG A 94 10.16 7.15 6.63
C ARG A 94 9.24 6.06 7.12
N VAL A 95 9.56 4.81 6.82
CA VAL A 95 8.69 3.66 7.10
C VAL A 95 9.24 2.86 8.26
N ILE A 96 8.38 2.62 9.25
CA ILE A 96 8.61 1.74 10.39
C ILE A 96 7.73 0.51 10.20
N LYS A 97 8.30 -0.68 10.12
CA LYS A 97 7.54 -1.93 10.25
C LYS A 97 7.31 -2.21 11.72
N VAL A 98 6.06 -2.51 12.10
CA VAL A 98 5.65 -2.78 13.47
C VAL A 98 5.27 -4.24 13.61
N GLY A 99 5.80 -4.91 14.61
CA GLY A 99 5.44 -6.27 14.96
C GLY A 99 4.02 -6.37 15.51
N GLN A 100 3.55 -7.60 15.63
CA GLN A 100 2.24 -7.89 16.19
C GLN A 100 2.37 -8.25 17.67
N LYS A 101 1.39 -7.82 18.48
CA LYS A 101 1.24 -8.18 19.87
C LYS A 101 -0.23 -8.54 20.14
N ASN A 102 -0.45 -9.54 20.93
CA ASN A 102 -1.82 -9.92 21.31
C ASN A 102 -2.21 -9.24 22.62
N PHE A 103 -2.79 -8.05 22.51
CA PHE A 103 -3.26 -7.28 23.66
C PHE A 103 -4.34 -8.02 24.49
N GLY A 104 -5.09 -8.95 23.88
CA GLY A 104 -6.17 -9.67 24.58
C GLY A 104 -5.68 -10.66 25.65
N ILE A 105 -4.39 -10.97 25.68
CA ILE A 105 -3.77 -11.86 26.68
C ILE A 105 -3.24 -11.08 27.89
N GLU A 106 -3.07 -9.76 27.75
CA GLU A 106 -2.48 -8.93 28.79
C GLU A 106 -3.54 -8.47 29.79
N ASP A 107 -3.11 -8.17 31.01
CA ASP A 107 -3.96 -7.54 31.99
C ASP A 107 -4.29 -6.08 31.62
N VAL A 108 -5.35 -5.54 32.21
CA VAL A 108 -5.83 -4.18 31.89
C VAL A 108 -4.80 -3.09 32.23
N VAL A 109 -3.95 -3.33 33.26
CA VAL A 109 -2.92 -2.36 33.67
C VAL A 109 -1.85 -2.29 32.58
N GLN A 110 -1.38 -3.45 32.08
CA GLN A 110 -0.41 -3.48 31.01
C GLN A 110 -0.95 -2.90 29.69
N GLN A 111 -2.21 -3.21 29.38
CA GLN A 111 -2.88 -2.61 28.20
C GLN A 111 -2.89 -1.09 28.26
N ASN A 112 -3.20 -0.50 29.43
CA ASN A 112 -3.21 0.95 29.60
C ASN A 112 -1.81 1.55 29.47
N ILE A 113 -0.78 0.89 30.03
CA ILE A 113 0.62 1.32 29.88
C ILE A 113 1.02 1.32 28.40
N ASP A 114 0.67 0.29 27.65
CA ASP A 114 0.98 0.18 26.23
C ASP A 114 0.27 1.27 25.40
N ILE A 115 -0.99 1.56 25.73
CA ILE A 115 -1.74 2.66 25.11
C ILE A 115 -1.05 4.00 25.37
N ASP A 116 -0.56 4.25 26.59
CA ASP A 116 0.15 5.47 26.93
C ASP A 116 1.46 5.60 26.16
N TYR A 117 2.21 4.54 25.94
CA TYR A 117 3.40 4.56 25.09
C TYR A 117 3.07 4.85 23.62
N LEU A 118 2.00 4.24 23.08
CA LEU A 118 1.55 4.55 21.73
C LEU A 118 1.10 6.00 21.59
N ALA A 119 0.37 6.52 22.59
CA ALA A 119 -0.02 7.92 22.62
C ALA A 119 1.21 8.85 22.70
N ASN A 120 2.21 8.49 23.47
CA ASN A 120 3.46 9.26 23.57
C ASN A 120 4.26 9.21 22.26
N ALA A 121 4.31 8.06 21.58
CA ALA A 121 4.91 7.95 20.25
C ALA A 121 4.28 8.94 19.25
N LEU A 122 2.93 9.04 19.24
CA LEU A 122 2.23 9.99 18.38
C LEU A 122 2.46 11.46 18.79
N LYS A 123 2.62 11.75 20.08
CA LYS A 123 2.93 13.10 20.57
C LYS A 123 4.34 13.56 20.20
N MET A 124 5.23 12.66 19.78
CA MET A 124 6.58 13.04 19.32
C MET A 124 6.58 13.65 17.92
N LEU A 125 5.48 13.51 17.19
CA LEU A 125 5.31 14.23 15.92
C LEU A 125 5.12 15.71 16.20
N ASP A 126 5.91 16.55 15.54
CA ASP A 126 5.74 17.99 15.60
C ASP A 126 4.57 18.46 14.72
N GLY A 127 4.20 19.75 14.81
CA GLY A 127 3.10 20.31 14.03
C GLY A 127 3.34 20.35 12.51
N THR A 128 4.54 19.98 12.04
CA THR A 128 4.94 19.94 10.63
C THR A 128 5.04 18.52 10.10
N GLN A 129 4.87 17.53 10.96
CA GLN A 129 4.96 16.10 10.68
C GLN A 129 3.60 15.44 10.80
N CYS A 130 3.39 14.38 10.04
CA CYS A 130 2.21 13.52 10.16
C CYS A 130 2.62 12.05 10.03
N ALA A 131 1.75 11.17 10.48
CA ALA A 131 1.98 9.74 10.37
C ALA A 131 0.72 9.02 9.88
N ASP A 132 0.93 8.03 9.00
CA ASP A 132 -0.09 7.09 8.55
C ASP A 132 0.17 5.72 9.14
N ILE A 133 -0.88 5.05 9.63
CA ILE A 133 -0.84 3.66 10.05
C ILE A 133 -1.42 2.82 8.92
N ILE A 134 -0.61 1.94 8.34
CA ILE A 134 -0.96 1.16 7.17
C ILE A 134 -0.92 -0.33 7.53
N LYS A 135 -2.02 -1.04 7.26
CA LYS A 135 -2.09 -2.49 7.31
C LYS A 135 -2.00 -3.03 5.89
N ILE A 136 -1.08 -3.95 5.65
CA ILE A 136 -0.93 -4.63 4.36
C ILE A 136 -1.15 -6.13 4.58
N ASP A 137 -2.17 -6.69 3.93
CA ASP A 137 -2.40 -8.12 3.89
C ASP A 137 -1.67 -8.70 2.67
N ARG A 138 -0.64 -9.50 2.92
CA ARG A 138 0.12 -10.18 1.87
C ARG A 138 -0.14 -11.68 1.87
N PRO A 139 -0.19 -12.33 0.69
CA PRO A 139 -0.30 -13.77 0.65
C PRO A 139 0.94 -14.42 1.25
N VAL A 140 0.75 -15.44 2.07
CA VAL A 140 1.87 -16.23 2.61
C VAL A 140 2.43 -17.07 1.47
N ASN A 141 3.74 -16.94 1.23
CA ASN A 141 4.46 -17.81 0.30
C ASN A 141 5.10 -18.97 1.08
N LEU A 142 4.58 -20.16 0.86
CA LEU A 142 5.08 -21.39 1.48
C LEU A 142 6.02 -22.19 0.56
N ASP A 143 6.45 -21.63 -0.58
CA ASP A 143 7.28 -22.34 -1.56
C ASP A 143 8.62 -22.80 -0.98
N ASN A 144 9.28 -21.97 -0.15
CA ASN A 144 10.54 -22.34 0.49
C ASN A 144 10.33 -23.52 1.45
N PHE A 145 9.21 -23.51 2.19
CA PHE A 145 8.87 -24.60 3.10
C PHE A 145 8.51 -25.88 2.34
N ALA A 146 7.80 -25.75 1.22
CA ALA A 146 7.54 -26.89 0.33
C ALA A 146 8.85 -27.47 -0.22
N GLN A 147 9.80 -26.64 -0.63
CA GLN A 147 11.11 -27.10 -1.13
C GLN A 147 11.91 -27.85 -0.05
N ASP A 148 11.89 -27.38 1.20
CA ASP A 148 12.53 -28.11 2.32
C ASP A 148 11.89 -29.50 2.53
N LEU A 149 10.56 -29.60 2.47
CA LEU A 149 9.88 -30.88 2.58
C LEU A 149 10.17 -31.81 1.40
N PHE A 150 10.28 -31.29 0.17
CA PHE A 150 10.70 -32.09 -0.98
C PHE A 150 12.14 -32.58 -0.83
N GLY A 151 13.06 -31.74 -0.29
CA GLY A 151 14.42 -32.17 0.06
C GLY A 151 14.42 -33.33 1.04
N ARG A 152 13.70 -33.20 2.16
CA ARG A 152 13.54 -34.27 3.15
C ARG A 152 12.91 -35.53 2.58
N LEU A 153 11.95 -35.41 1.67
CA LEU A 153 11.34 -36.56 0.98
C LEU A 153 12.35 -37.29 0.10
N ALA A 154 13.26 -36.56 -0.56
CA ALA A 154 14.35 -37.16 -1.33
C ALA A 154 15.36 -37.88 -0.44
N GLU A 155 15.77 -37.26 0.69
CA GLU A 155 16.67 -37.86 1.69
C GLU A 155 16.09 -39.15 2.30
N MET A 156 14.75 -39.25 2.47
CA MET A 156 14.09 -40.45 2.98
C MET A 156 14.25 -41.66 2.07
N LYS A 157 14.44 -41.44 0.76
CA LYS A 157 14.69 -42.56 -0.18
C LYS A 157 16.06 -43.20 0.01
N GLU A 158 17.01 -42.46 0.58
CA GLU A 158 18.40 -42.89 0.82
C GLU A 158 18.63 -43.29 2.30
N SER A 159 17.60 -43.15 3.17
CA SER A 159 17.75 -43.40 4.58
C SER A 159 17.92 -44.87 4.91
N VAL A 160 18.74 -45.17 5.96
CA VAL A 160 19.02 -46.53 6.48
C VAL A 160 17.88 -47.06 7.36
N ASP A 161 16.80 -46.32 7.54
CA ASP A 161 15.62 -46.71 8.32
C ASP A 161 14.97 -47.99 7.79
N GLY A 162 14.37 -48.78 8.67
CA GLY A 162 13.59 -49.97 8.28
C GLY A 162 12.44 -49.55 7.35
N GLU A 163 12.05 -50.47 6.44
CA GLU A 163 11.12 -50.21 5.36
C GLU A 163 9.77 -49.64 5.85
N GLU A 164 9.20 -50.20 6.90
CA GLU A 164 7.94 -49.77 7.51
C GLU A 164 8.02 -48.33 8.09
N VAL A 165 9.10 -47.95 8.77
CA VAL A 165 9.32 -46.62 9.30
C VAL A 165 9.49 -45.61 8.17
N ARG A 166 10.16 -45.96 7.10
CA ARG A 166 10.37 -45.14 5.92
C ARG A 166 9.05 -44.88 5.19
N GLU A 167 8.18 -45.88 5.05
CA GLU A 167 6.86 -45.72 4.45
C GLU A 167 5.97 -44.75 5.24
N ILE A 168 5.92 -44.90 6.57
CA ILE A 168 5.15 -44.00 7.44
C ILE A 168 5.66 -42.55 7.34
N LYS A 169 6.97 -42.34 7.42
CA LYS A 169 7.57 -40.99 7.30
C LYS A 169 7.30 -40.38 5.92
N THR A 170 7.40 -41.18 4.87
CA THR A 170 7.11 -40.76 3.49
C THR A 170 5.64 -40.35 3.32
N ALA A 171 4.71 -41.14 3.88
CA ALA A 171 3.28 -40.80 3.84
C ALA A 171 2.99 -39.47 4.56
N ILE A 172 3.56 -39.25 5.74
CA ILE A 172 3.41 -38.00 6.49
C ILE A 172 3.97 -36.79 5.69
N LEU A 173 5.14 -36.93 5.09
CA LEU A 173 5.73 -35.86 4.27
C LEU A 173 4.88 -35.53 3.04
N ARG A 174 4.36 -36.55 2.34
CA ARG A 174 3.46 -36.34 1.21
C ARG A 174 2.18 -35.63 1.60
N GLU A 175 1.55 -36.01 2.72
CA GLU A 175 0.37 -35.34 3.23
C GLU A 175 0.64 -33.86 3.56
N ARG A 176 1.80 -33.58 4.18
CA ARG A 176 2.21 -32.18 4.48
C ARG A 176 2.42 -31.37 3.21
N ILE A 177 3.07 -31.93 2.19
CA ILE A 177 3.27 -31.29 0.87
C ILE A 177 1.93 -31.00 0.21
N ASP A 178 0.99 -31.98 0.16
CA ASP A 178 -0.36 -31.78 -0.40
C ASP A 178 -1.14 -30.70 0.35
N ARG A 179 -1.00 -30.65 1.70
CA ARG A 179 -1.63 -29.60 2.50
C ARG A 179 -1.07 -28.21 2.16
N ILE A 180 0.25 -28.09 1.97
CA ILE A 180 0.90 -26.82 1.60
C ILE A 180 0.48 -26.39 0.20
N ASP A 181 0.42 -27.32 -0.75
CA ASP A 181 -0.03 -27.05 -2.12
C ASP A 181 -1.47 -26.53 -2.13
N LYS A 182 -2.35 -27.15 -1.35
CA LYS A 182 -3.72 -26.66 -1.15
C LYS A 182 -3.76 -25.26 -0.53
N MET A 183 -2.89 -24.96 0.45
CA MET A 183 -2.79 -23.63 1.06
C MET A 183 -2.29 -22.58 0.06
N ASN A 184 -1.31 -22.90 -0.77
CA ASN A 184 -0.77 -22.00 -1.77
C ASN A 184 -1.73 -21.71 -2.93
N ASN A 185 -2.43 -22.74 -3.40
CA ASN A 185 -3.18 -22.66 -4.67
C ASN A 185 -4.69 -22.46 -4.45
N ILE A 186 -5.29 -23.05 -3.41
CA ILE A 186 -6.75 -23.06 -3.22
C ILE A 186 -7.17 -22.10 -2.10
N ARG A 187 -6.46 -22.10 -0.97
CA ARG A 187 -6.78 -21.33 0.22
C ARG A 187 -5.63 -20.38 0.55
N LYS A 188 -5.44 -19.36 -0.28
CA LYS A 188 -4.42 -18.33 -0.01
C LYS A 188 -4.59 -17.79 1.41
N GLN A 189 -3.61 -18.04 2.26
CA GLN A 189 -3.52 -17.45 3.57
C GLN A 189 -2.86 -16.08 3.45
N TYR A 190 -3.35 -15.13 4.23
CA TYR A 190 -2.80 -13.78 4.27
C TYR A 190 -2.15 -13.53 5.63
N LEU A 191 -0.98 -12.95 5.58
CA LEU A 191 -0.30 -12.40 6.75
C LEU A 191 -0.46 -10.89 6.72
N SER A 192 -0.94 -10.33 7.83
CA SER A 192 -1.05 -8.89 7.98
C SER A 192 0.26 -8.33 8.52
N ASP A 193 0.87 -7.43 7.78
CA ASP A 193 1.99 -6.61 8.25
C ASP A 193 1.49 -5.20 8.57
N TYR A 194 2.00 -4.61 9.64
CA TYR A 194 1.65 -3.26 10.07
C TYR A 194 2.84 -2.34 9.89
N TYR A 195 2.55 -1.14 9.37
CA TYR A 195 3.55 -0.13 9.09
C TYR A 195 3.09 1.23 9.61
N ILE A 196 4.03 2.03 10.07
CA ILE A 196 3.83 3.45 10.36
C ILE A 196 4.72 4.21 9.40
N VAL A 197 4.14 5.11 8.63
CA VAL A 197 4.86 6.00 7.72
C VAL A 197 4.83 7.39 8.31
N VAL A 198 5.98 7.91 8.68
CA VAL A 198 6.11 9.28 9.20
C VAL A 198 6.55 10.20 8.06
N TYR A 199 5.89 11.32 7.91
CA TYR A 199 6.17 12.32 6.87
C TYR A 199 6.65 13.63 7.49
N GLY A 200 7.58 14.31 6.83
CA GLY A 200 8.09 15.61 7.24
C GLY A 200 8.79 16.35 6.10
N LYS A 201 9.08 17.64 6.30
CA LYS A 201 9.77 18.48 5.32
C LYS A 201 11.29 18.46 5.48
N ASN A 202 11.77 18.25 6.69
CA ASN A 202 13.19 18.21 7.00
C ASN A 202 13.63 16.76 7.18
N GLU A 203 14.63 16.33 6.42
CA GLU A 203 15.15 14.98 6.45
C GLU A 203 15.71 14.58 7.82
N LEU A 204 16.54 15.45 8.41
CA LEU A 204 17.22 15.15 9.67
C LEU A 204 16.24 15.07 10.85
N ASP A 205 15.30 16.01 10.91
CA ASP A 205 14.26 16.03 11.95
C ASP A 205 13.35 14.83 11.82
N LEU A 206 12.98 14.46 10.58
CA LEU A 206 12.17 13.27 10.30
C LEU A 206 12.87 11.99 10.75
N GLU A 207 14.17 11.85 10.48
CA GLU A 207 14.92 10.66 10.87
C GLU A 207 14.99 10.55 12.39
N ASN A 208 15.30 11.62 13.09
CA ASN A 208 15.32 11.68 14.56
C ASN A 208 13.94 11.37 15.16
N THR A 209 12.88 11.99 14.65
CA THR A 209 11.52 11.74 15.12
C THR A 209 11.12 10.30 14.87
N THR A 210 11.44 9.73 13.71
CA THR A 210 11.11 8.35 13.38
C THR A 210 11.80 7.34 14.30
N ILE A 211 13.07 7.59 14.66
CA ILE A 211 13.82 6.77 15.62
C ILE A 211 13.16 6.85 17.01
N ASN A 212 12.78 8.05 17.46
CA ASN A 212 12.12 8.24 18.73
C ASN A 212 10.74 7.56 18.77
N VAL A 213 9.93 7.71 17.73
CA VAL A 213 8.64 7.01 17.58
C VAL A 213 8.83 5.50 17.63
N ALA A 214 9.79 4.96 16.89
CA ALA A 214 10.10 3.53 16.91
C ALA A 214 10.54 3.06 18.31
N SER A 215 11.34 3.86 19.02
CA SER A 215 11.77 3.57 20.38
C SER A 215 10.60 3.52 21.37
N GLU A 216 9.66 4.48 21.29
CA GLU A 216 8.47 4.48 22.16
C GLU A 216 7.56 3.28 21.86
N ILE A 217 7.36 2.93 20.61
CA ILE A 217 6.59 1.76 20.21
C ILE A 217 7.24 0.47 20.70
N ASN A 218 8.57 0.37 20.70
CA ASN A 218 9.28 -0.78 21.25
C ASN A 218 9.03 -0.97 22.76
N LYS A 219 8.80 0.10 23.52
CA LYS A 219 8.47 0.03 24.96
C LYS A 219 7.12 -0.68 25.20
N CYS A 220 6.20 -0.64 24.21
CA CYS A 220 4.96 -1.44 24.24
C CYS A 220 5.21 -2.95 24.02
N GLY A 221 6.44 -3.40 23.86
CA GLY A 221 6.75 -4.78 23.46
C GLY A 221 6.45 -5.10 21.99
N LEU A 222 6.16 -4.09 21.18
CA LEU A 222 6.01 -4.20 19.73
C LEU A 222 7.39 -4.06 19.08
N ASN A 223 7.88 -5.12 18.47
CA ASN A 223 9.16 -5.06 17.75
C ASN A 223 9.04 -4.12 16.56
N THR A 224 9.83 -3.06 16.51
CA THR A 224 9.88 -2.15 15.37
C THR A 224 11.14 -2.35 14.56
N LYS A 225 11.02 -2.12 13.25
CA LYS A 225 12.14 -2.13 12.31
C LYS A 225 12.02 -0.97 11.35
N LEU A 226 13.04 -0.11 11.30
CA LEU A 226 13.18 0.88 10.25
C LEU A 226 13.54 0.18 8.93
N LEU A 227 12.77 0.45 7.88
CA LEU A 227 13.00 -0.20 6.60
C LEU A 227 14.20 0.40 5.88
N GLY A 228 15.09 -0.43 5.35
CA GLY A 228 16.13 -0.05 4.41
C GLY A 228 15.56 0.15 2.99
N ARG A 229 16.40 0.61 2.04
CA ARG A 229 15.99 0.91 0.66
C ARG A 229 15.18 -0.21 0.00
N LYS A 230 15.70 -1.44 0.03
CA LYS A 230 15.01 -2.61 -0.57
C LYS A 230 13.66 -2.89 0.06
N GLU A 231 13.60 -2.87 1.38
CA GLU A 231 12.39 -3.16 2.13
C GLU A 231 11.33 -2.07 1.94
N THR A 232 11.75 -0.80 1.85
CA THR A 232 10.86 0.33 1.55
C THR A 232 10.29 0.21 0.13
N ALA A 233 11.10 -0.18 -0.87
CA ALA A 233 10.61 -0.43 -2.22
C ALA A 233 9.58 -1.58 -2.26
N ILE A 234 9.81 -2.65 -1.50
CA ILE A 234 8.88 -3.76 -1.35
C ILE A 234 7.57 -3.30 -0.69
N PHE A 235 7.66 -2.52 0.41
CA PHE A 235 6.51 -1.93 1.09
C PHE A 235 5.65 -1.11 0.14
N LEU A 236 6.26 -0.18 -0.62
CA LEU A 236 5.55 0.63 -1.60
C LEU A 236 4.86 -0.24 -2.66
N LYS A 237 5.56 -1.26 -3.16
CA LYS A 237 4.99 -2.18 -4.14
C LYS A 237 3.74 -2.90 -3.61
N TYR A 238 3.77 -3.41 -2.39
CA TYR A 238 2.62 -4.02 -1.74
C TYR A 238 1.48 -3.03 -1.48
N SER A 239 1.81 -1.78 -1.16
CA SER A 239 0.81 -0.73 -0.93
C SER A 239 0.01 -0.41 -2.19
N PHE A 240 0.63 -0.53 -3.38
CA PHE A 240 0.00 -0.19 -4.66
C PHE A 240 -0.47 -1.40 -5.47
N SER A 241 -0.02 -2.62 -5.18
CA SER A 241 -0.37 -3.83 -5.93
C SER A 241 -0.83 -4.96 -5.01
N ARG A 242 -2.15 -5.24 -5.03
CA ARG A 242 -2.74 -6.35 -4.25
C ARG A 242 -2.31 -7.74 -4.71
N ASN A 243 -1.88 -7.89 -5.97
CA ASN A 243 -1.55 -9.18 -6.58
C ASN A 243 -0.03 -9.38 -6.75
N PHE A 244 0.76 -8.78 -5.87
CA PHE A 244 2.19 -8.87 -5.95
C PHE A 244 2.70 -10.25 -5.49
N ASP A 245 3.53 -10.90 -6.33
CA ASP A 245 4.21 -12.15 -6.01
C ASP A 245 5.65 -11.87 -5.55
N GLU A 246 6.02 -12.34 -4.35
CA GLU A 246 7.40 -12.19 -3.82
C GLU A 246 8.46 -12.80 -4.73
N ARG A 247 8.09 -13.78 -5.57
CA ARG A 247 9.00 -14.35 -6.57
C ARG A 247 9.51 -13.31 -7.57
N GLU A 248 8.75 -12.25 -7.79
CA GLU A 248 9.17 -11.13 -8.63
C GLU A 248 10.22 -10.25 -7.96
N ILE A 249 10.32 -10.26 -6.62
CA ILE A 249 11.30 -9.48 -5.86
C ILE A 249 12.73 -9.92 -6.18
N LYS A 250 12.95 -11.21 -6.39
CA LYS A 250 14.27 -11.75 -6.78
C LYS A 250 14.79 -11.16 -8.10
N LYS A 251 13.91 -10.54 -8.90
CA LYS A 251 14.25 -9.86 -10.16
C LYS A 251 14.54 -8.37 -9.99
N ILE A 252 14.33 -7.81 -8.79
CA ILE A 252 14.64 -6.41 -8.48
C ILE A 252 16.09 -6.33 -7.99
N GLU A 253 17.05 -6.75 -8.82
CA GLU A 253 18.47 -6.67 -8.48
C GLU A 253 18.98 -5.23 -8.36
N ASP A 254 18.37 -4.28 -9.07
CA ASP A 254 18.81 -2.89 -9.15
C ASP A 254 18.07 -1.90 -8.23
N ASN A 255 17.17 -2.33 -7.36
CA ASN A 255 16.36 -1.43 -6.49
C ASN A 255 15.64 -0.29 -7.21
N ARG A 256 15.45 -0.35 -8.52
CA ARG A 256 14.77 0.68 -9.30
C ARG A 256 13.28 0.43 -9.34
N LEU A 257 12.49 1.45 -9.06
CA LEU A 257 11.02 1.43 -9.23
C LEU A 257 10.59 1.02 -10.65
N VAL A 258 11.46 1.22 -11.63
CA VAL A 258 11.27 0.83 -13.05
C VAL A 258 10.97 -0.65 -13.25
N ALA A 259 11.47 -1.53 -12.38
CA ALA A 259 11.17 -2.97 -12.45
C ALA A 259 9.68 -3.29 -12.26
N TRP A 260 8.89 -2.34 -11.77
CA TRP A 260 7.45 -2.50 -11.55
C TRP A 260 6.63 -2.42 -12.82
N VAL A 261 7.18 -1.85 -13.85
CA VAL A 261 6.46 -1.39 -15.04
C VAL A 261 6.70 -2.28 -16.25
N LYS A 262 7.56 -3.29 -16.16
CA LYS A 262 7.69 -4.26 -17.26
C LYS A 262 6.51 -5.23 -17.21
N PRO A 263 5.56 -5.14 -18.17
CA PRO A 263 4.62 -6.24 -18.37
C PRO A 263 5.42 -7.48 -18.80
N LYS A 264 4.96 -8.65 -18.36
CA LYS A 264 5.43 -9.93 -18.90
C LYS A 264 5.07 -10.02 -20.36
#